data_02df2e919f56dfc53d9f07d136a954b7
#
_entry.id   02df2e919f56dfc53d9f07d136a954b7
#
_cell.length_a   1.000
_cell.length_b   1.000
_cell.length_c   1.000
_cell.angle_alpha   90.00
_cell.angle_beta   90.00
_cell.angle_gamma   90.00
#
_symmetry.space_group_name_H-M   'P 1'
#
loop_
_entity.id
_entity.type
_entity.pdbx_description
1 polymer ?
#
loop_
_entity_poly.entity_id
_entity_poly.type
_entity_poly.pdbx_seq_one_letter_code
_entity_poly.pdbx_strand_id
1 'polypeptide(L)'
;KEPDLQKAIMDRTAGKGADIIMNTVGSPYFDVACNSMAKQGRQIIVTTSVEDNTINLRTFYRGNYRMIGVSNMDHDNILSGELLEDMKSGFESGAYKPYPIKDENVYSLENAGEAYKIVLKGLSRDRIVINPKA
;
A
#
# COMPACT_ATOMS: atom_id res chain seq x y z
N LYS A 1 2.06 -11.27 18.82
CA LYS A 1 3.44 -10.81 18.46
C LYS A 1 3.43 -10.54 16.97
N GLU A 2 3.64 -9.31 16.58
CA GLU A 2 3.80 -9.01 15.15
C GLU A 2 4.97 -9.84 14.59
N PRO A 3 4.81 -10.43 13.39
CA PRO A 3 5.90 -11.17 12.78
C PRO A 3 7.06 -10.20 12.51
N ASP A 4 8.29 -10.68 12.72
CA ASP A 4 9.49 -9.93 12.33
C ASP A 4 9.55 -9.86 10.79
N LEU A 5 9.05 -8.73 10.26
CA LEU A 5 8.96 -8.52 8.81
C LEU A 5 10.32 -8.49 8.15
N GLN A 6 11.32 -7.90 8.80
CA GLN A 6 12.69 -7.88 8.26
C GLN A 6 13.21 -9.30 8.09
N LYS A 7 13.10 -10.11 9.13
CA LYS A 7 13.50 -11.54 9.06
C LYS A 7 12.75 -12.27 7.97
N ALA A 8 11.43 -12.07 7.89
CA ALA A 8 10.60 -12.74 6.88
C ALA A 8 11.00 -12.36 5.43
N ILE A 9 11.37 -11.10 5.19
CA ILE A 9 11.87 -10.65 3.88
C ILE A 9 13.23 -11.29 3.59
N MET A 10 14.15 -11.23 4.54
CA MET A 10 15.50 -11.79 4.36
C MET A 10 15.47 -13.30 4.13
N ASP A 11 14.65 -14.05 4.88
CA ASP A 11 14.49 -15.50 4.69
C ASP A 11 13.98 -15.82 3.27
N ARG A 12 13.00 -15.08 2.77
CA ARG A 12 12.41 -15.30 1.43
C ARG A 12 13.31 -14.88 0.27
N THR A 13 14.30 -14.05 0.55
CA THR A 13 15.23 -13.54 -0.47
C THR A 13 16.63 -14.09 -0.32
N ALA A 14 16.81 -15.17 0.45
CA ALA A 14 18.10 -15.78 0.77
C ALA A 14 19.14 -14.76 1.29
N GLY A 15 18.71 -13.84 2.13
CA GLY A 15 19.54 -12.79 2.71
C GLY A 15 19.86 -11.62 1.77
N LYS A 16 19.38 -11.62 0.53
CA LYS A 16 19.63 -10.55 -0.44
C LYS A 16 18.87 -9.27 -0.12
N GLY A 17 17.68 -9.38 0.45
CA GLY A 17 16.71 -8.31 0.58
C GLY A 17 15.83 -8.14 -0.66
N ALA A 18 14.87 -7.22 -0.59
CA ALA A 18 13.91 -6.97 -1.66
C ALA A 18 14.41 -5.92 -2.66
N ASP A 19 14.30 -6.20 -3.95
CA ASP A 19 14.69 -5.24 -5.00
C ASP A 19 13.69 -4.05 -5.08
N ILE A 20 12.43 -4.29 -4.72
CA ILE A 20 11.37 -3.28 -4.67
C ILE A 20 10.57 -3.47 -3.37
N ILE A 21 10.40 -2.39 -2.62
CA ILE A 21 9.51 -2.35 -1.46
C ILE A 21 8.48 -1.25 -1.70
N MET A 22 7.21 -1.62 -1.67
CA MET A 22 6.10 -0.67 -1.74
C MET A 22 5.56 -0.45 -0.32
N ASN A 23 5.89 0.71 0.27
CA ASN A 23 5.42 1.08 1.59
C ASN A 23 4.13 1.91 1.47
N THR A 24 3.01 1.25 1.73
CA THR A 24 1.66 1.85 1.67
C THR A 24 1.12 2.23 3.06
N VAL A 25 1.94 2.12 4.11
CA VAL A 25 1.55 2.41 5.50
C VAL A 25 2.34 3.60 6.06
N GLY A 26 3.58 3.77 5.61
CA GLY A 26 4.42 4.89 6.01
C GLY A 26 5.33 4.59 7.19
N SER A 27 5.39 5.52 8.13
CA SER A 27 6.35 5.56 9.26
C SER A 27 6.50 4.27 10.06
N PRO A 28 5.45 3.54 10.44
CA PRO A 28 5.60 2.31 11.24
C PRO A 28 6.47 1.23 10.58
N TYR A 29 6.56 1.24 9.25
CA TYR A 29 7.32 0.26 8.49
C TYR A 29 8.51 0.85 7.73
N PHE A 30 8.82 2.13 7.93
CA PHE A 30 9.88 2.82 7.20
C PHE A 30 11.26 2.21 7.47
N ASP A 31 11.61 2.01 8.75
CA ASP A 31 12.89 1.44 9.14
C ASP A 31 13.07 0.01 8.66
N VAL A 32 12.04 -0.79 8.83
CA VAL A 32 12.04 -2.18 8.37
C VAL A 32 12.19 -2.27 6.85
N ALA A 33 11.56 -1.36 6.12
CA ALA A 33 11.71 -1.27 4.67
C ALA A 33 13.14 -0.89 4.29
N CYS A 34 13.71 0.16 4.91
CA CYS A 34 15.09 0.58 4.66
C CYS A 34 16.11 -0.54 4.93
N ASN A 35 15.90 -1.31 6.01
CA ASN A 35 16.82 -2.38 6.41
C ASN A 35 16.62 -3.69 5.65
N SER A 36 15.58 -3.77 4.82
CA SER A 36 15.24 -4.99 4.07
C SER A 36 15.46 -4.85 2.56
N MET A 37 15.98 -3.71 2.09
CA MET A 37 16.28 -3.52 0.67
C MET A 37 17.52 -4.30 0.22
N ALA A 38 17.45 -4.88 -0.96
CA ALA A 38 18.61 -5.39 -1.67
C ALA A 38 19.51 -4.25 -2.16
N LYS A 39 20.77 -4.53 -2.46
CA LYS A 39 21.64 -3.53 -3.14
C LYS A 39 20.98 -3.05 -4.43
N GLN A 40 21.03 -1.73 -4.67
CA GLN A 40 20.35 -1.04 -5.77
C GLN A 40 18.81 -1.10 -5.69
N GLY A 41 18.28 -1.56 -4.57
CA GLY A 41 16.85 -1.61 -4.29
C GLY A 41 16.20 -0.23 -4.26
N ARG A 42 14.88 -0.23 -4.40
CA ARG A 42 14.06 0.98 -4.33
C ARG A 42 12.88 0.82 -3.39
N GLN A 43 12.65 1.84 -2.60
CA GLN A 43 11.45 1.97 -1.78
C GLN A 43 10.50 2.97 -2.43
N ILE A 44 9.28 2.53 -2.68
CA ILE A 44 8.18 3.36 -3.17
C ILE A 44 7.35 3.75 -1.95
N ILE A 45 7.19 5.05 -1.72
CA ILE A 45 6.47 5.62 -0.58
C ILE A 45 5.19 6.24 -1.13
N VAL A 46 4.03 5.71 -0.73
CA VAL A 46 2.71 6.15 -1.20
C VAL A 46 2.02 7.01 -0.15
N THR A 47 2.33 6.78 1.11
CA THR A 47 1.78 7.53 2.24
C THR A 47 2.74 7.50 3.43
N THR A 48 2.54 8.40 4.35
CA THR A 48 3.20 8.40 5.66
C THR A 48 2.31 9.10 6.68
N SER A 49 2.59 8.90 7.97
CA SER A 49 2.07 9.78 9.02
C SER A 49 2.77 11.14 8.98
N VAL A 50 2.31 12.07 9.79
CA VAL A 50 2.95 13.40 9.95
C VAL A 50 4.27 13.36 10.71
N GLU A 51 4.73 12.18 11.12
CA GLU A 51 5.97 12.00 11.85
C GLU A 51 7.17 11.99 10.91
N ASP A 52 8.26 12.60 11.36
CA ASP A 52 9.54 12.55 10.65
C ASP A 52 10.12 11.14 10.68
N ASN A 53 10.74 10.74 9.59
CA ASN A 53 11.49 9.49 9.51
C ASN A 53 12.98 9.77 9.34
N THR A 54 13.79 9.00 10.01
CA THR A 54 15.26 9.14 9.97
C THR A 54 15.85 8.10 9.03
N ILE A 55 16.83 8.49 8.23
CA ILE A 55 17.55 7.59 7.35
C ILE A 55 19.01 7.52 7.71
N ASN A 56 19.57 6.31 7.74
CA ASN A 56 21.01 6.13 7.84
C ASN A 56 21.66 6.35 6.47
N LEU A 57 22.25 7.54 6.28
CA LEU A 57 22.86 7.93 5.00
C LEU A 57 24.00 7.00 4.58
N ARG A 58 24.77 6.43 5.52
CA ARG A 58 25.83 5.48 5.19
C ARG A 58 25.27 4.21 4.56
N THR A 59 24.23 3.66 5.14
CA THR A 59 23.53 2.50 4.59
C THR A 59 22.92 2.82 3.24
N PHE A 60 22.30 4.00 3.12
CA PHE A 60 21.63 4.44 1.91
C PHE A 60 22.59 4.54 0.72
N TYR A 61 23.69 5.31 0.84
CA TYR A 61 24.61 5.47 -0.30
C TYR A 61 25.38 4.18 -0.63
N ARG A 62 25.75 3.39 0.38
CA ARG A 62 26.46 2.11 0.16
C ARG A 62 25.59 1.05 -0.49
N GLY A 63 24.28 1.09 -0.24
CA GLY A 63 23.32 0.23 -0.90
C GLY A 63 22.97 0.67 -2.32
N ASN A 64 23.35 1.89 -2.75
CA ASN A 64 22.86 2.53 -3.97
C ASN A 64 21.34 2.54 -4.01
N TYR A 65 20.70 2.83 -2.88
CA TYR A 65 19.26 2.78 -2.73
C TYR A 65 18.57 3.97 -3.41
N ARG A 66 17.31 3.80 -3.74
CA ARG A 66 16.44 4.85 -4.26
C ARG A 66 15.20 4.94 -3.40
N MET A 67 14.74 6.17 -3.15
CA MET A 67 13.43 6.46 -2.57
C MET A 67 12.61 7.21 -3.59
N ILE A 68 11.37 6.77 -3.80
CA ILE A 68 10.47 7.31 -4.80
C ILE A 68 9.15 7.62 -4.10
N GLY A 69 8.80 8.90 -4.03
CA GLY A 69 7.48 9.33 -3.59
C GLY A 69 6.47 9.16 -4.74
N VAL A 70 5.30 8.63 -4.43
CA VAL A 70 4.18 8.50 -5.36
C VAL A 70 2.94 9.07 -4.71
N SER A 71 2.36 10.09 -5.33
CA SER A 71 1.10 10.70 -4.91
C SER A 71 0.22 10.91 -6.13
N ASN A 72 -1.06 10.68 -5.98
CA ASN A 72 -2.07 11.04 -6.97
C ASN A 72 -2.90 12.27 -6.55
N MET A 73 -2.54 12.90 -5.43
CA MET A 73 -3.31 14.03 -4.88
C MET A 73 -3.26 15.28 -5.75
N ASP A 74 -2.16 15.44 -6.51
CA ASP A 74 -1.93 16.58 -7.40
C ASP A 74 -2.28 16.27 -8.87
N HIS A 75 -2.81 15.07 -9.14
CA HIS A 75 -3.29 14.72 -10.49
C HIS A 75 -4.61 15.42 -10.76
N ASP A 76 -4.71 16.07 -11.90
CA ASP A 76 -5.98 16.62 -12.37
C ASP A 76 -6.93 15.50 -12.87
N ASN A 77 -8.17 15.88 -13.16
CA ASN A 77 -9.17 14.91 -13.61
C ASN A 77 -8.87 14.33 -15.00
N ILE A 78 -8.10 15.05 -15.83
CA ILE A 78 -7.75 14.60 -17.19
C ILE A 78 -6.75 13.48 -17.08
N LEU A 79 -5.63 13.71 -16.38
CA LEU A 79 -4.60 12.69 -16.16
C LEU A 79 -5.18 11.45 -15.42
N SER A 80 -6.04 11.68 -14.42
CA SER A 80 -6.71 10.58 -13.72
C SER A 80 -7.59 9.76 -14.66
N GLY A 81 -8.29 10.40 -15.58
CA GLY A 81 -9.11 9.75 -16.61
C GLY A 81 -8.27 8.93 -17.59
N GLU A 82 -7.15 9.48 -18.06
CA GLU A 82 -6.21 8.78 -18.95
C GLU A 82 -5.64 7.51 -18.28
N LEU A 83 -5.20 7.61 -17.03
CA LEU A 83 -4.69 6.47 -16.27
C LEU A 83 -5.75 5.37 -16.08
N LEU A 84 -7.00 5.75 -15.83
CA LEU A 84 -8.11 4.78 -15.73
C LEU A 84 -8.40 4.11 -17.07
N GLU A 85 -8.35 4.85 -18.18
CA GLU A 85 -8.56 4.28 -19.52
C GLU A 85 -7.42 3.30 -19.88
N ASP A 86 -6.17 3.62 -19.55
CA ASP A 86 -5.02 2.72 -19.74
C ASP A 86 -5.18 1.40 -18.95
N MET A 87 -5.81 1.45 -17.79
CA MET A 87 -6.06 0.27 -16.97
C MET A 87 -7.23 -0.59 -17.46
N LYS A 88 -8.13 -0.05 -18.28
CA LYS A 88 -9.37 -0.67 -18.71
C LYS A 88 -9.16 -2.05 -19.37
N SER A 89 -8.23 -2.13 -20.32
CA SER A 89 -7.92 -3.39 -21.01
C SER A 89 -7.47 -4.49 -20.05
N GLY A 90 -6.77 -4.14 -18.96
CA GLY A 90 -6.38 -5.08 -17.91
C GLY A 90 -7.57 -5.64 -17.14
N PHE A 91 -8.60 -4.83 -16.89
CA PHE A 91 -9.82 -5.29 -16.24
C PHE A 91 -10.70 -6.10 -17.20
N GLU A 92 -10.86 -5.65 -18.45
CA GLU A 92 -11.65 -6.35 -19.48
C GLU A 92 -11.08 -7.74 -19.82
N SER A 93 -9.75 -7.87 -19.86
CA SER A 93 -9.10 -9.17 -20.09
C SER A 93 -9.07 -10.07 -18.85
N GLY A 94 -9.43 -9.55 -17.66
CA GLY A 94 -9.31 -10.27 -16.40
C GLY A 94 -7.89 -10.39 -15.85
N ALA A 95 -6.91 -9.70 -16.47
CA ALA A 95 -5.54 -9.61 -15.93
C ALA A 95 -5.51 -8.85 -14.61
N TYR A 96 -6.32 -7.80 -14.50
CA TYR A 96 -6.59 -7.12 -13.23
C TYR A 96 -7.92 -7.61 -12.67
N LYS A 97 -7.90 -7.98 -11.40
CA LYS A 97 -9.11 -8.43 -10.70
C LYS A 97 -9.54 -7.36 -9.71
N PRO A 98 -10.82 -6.95 -9.71
CA PRO A 98 -11.33 -6.08 -8.67
C PRO A 98 -11.20 -6.76 -7.31
N TYR A 99 -11.04 -5.95 -6.27
CA TYR A 99 -11.05 -6.50 -4.91
C TYR A 99 -12.43 -7.09 -4.61
N PRO A 100 -12.52 -8.32 -4.12
CA PRO A 100 -13.82 -8.97 -3.91
C PRO A 100 -14.64 -8.20 -2.87
N ILE A 101 -15.91 -8.03 -3.16
CA ILE A 101 -16.91 -7.50 -2.24
C ILE A 101 -17.77 -8.66 -1.80
N LYS A 102 -17.82 -8.92 -0.50
CA LYS A 102 -18.67 -9.94 0.09
C LYS A 102 -20.02 -9.33 0.45
N ASP A 103 -21.12 -10.07 0.26
CA ASP A 103 -22.47 -9.59 0.55
C ASP A 103 -22.62 -9.13 2.02
N GLU A 104 -21.98 -9.83 2.94
CA GLU A 104 -21.95 -9.49 4.37
C GLU A 104 -21.27 -8.16 4.70
N ASN A 105 -20.52 -7.61 3.76
CA ASN A 105 -19.81 -6.32 3.88
C ASN A 105 -20.48 -5.19 3.09
N VAL A 106 -21.69 -5.44 2.59
CA VAL A 106 -22.53 -4.42 1.93
C VAL A 106 -23.54 -3.90 2.93
N TYR A 107 -23.46 -2.62 3.24
CA TYR A 107 -24.31 -1.94 4.22
C TYR A 107 -25.27 -1.00 3.50
N SER A 108 -26.49 -0.87 4.03
CA SER A 108 -27.40 0.19 3.59
C SER A 108 -26.93 1.56 4.07
N LEU A 109 -27.51 2.62 3.54
CA LEU A 109 -27.18 3.99 3.98
C LEU A 109 -27.52 4.20 5.46
N GLU A 110 -28.61 3.62 5.95
CA GLU A 110 -29.03 3.70 7.36
C GLU A 110 -27.97 3.08 8.30
N ASN A 111 -27.28 2.03 7.82
CA ASN A 111 -26.25 1.32 8.57
C ASN A 111 -24.83 1.82 8.32
N ALA A 112 -24.67 2.94 7.58
CA ALA A 112 -23.36 3.49 7.26
C ALA A 112 -22.50 3.78 8.49
N GLY A 113 -23.13 4.25 9.60
CA GLY A 113 -22.41 4.51 10.85
C GLY A 113 -21.78 3.25 11.47
N GLU A 114 -22.36 2.09 11.25
CA GLU A 114 -21.81 0.81 11.70
C GLU A 114 -20.65 0.37 10.81
N ALA A 115 -20.80 0.51 9.49
CA ALA A 115 -19.73 0.28 8.53
C ALA A 115 -18.48 1.11 8.85
N TYR A 116 -18.63 2.41 9.12
CA TYR A 116 -17.54 3.29 9.53
C TYR A 116 -16.86 2.84 10.83
N LYS A 117 -17.62 2.40 11.83
CA LYS A 117 -17.04 1.91 13.10
C LYS A 117 -16.16 0.68 12.89
N ILE A 118 -16.54 -0.22 11.98
CA ILE A 118 -15.77 -1.43 11.66
C ILE A 118 -14.44 -1.03 11.00
N VAL A 119 -14.48 -0.12 10.03
CA VAL A 119 -13.29 0.38 9.33
C VAL A 119 -12.34 1.08 10.29
N LEU A 120 -12.85 2.00 11.11
CA LEU A 120 -12.03 2.77 12.05
C LEU A 120 -11.35 1.90 13.12
N LYS A 121 -11.99 0.79 13.50
CA LYS A 121 -11.41 -0.17 14.45
C LYS A 121 -10.45 -1.16 13.78
N GLY A 122 -10.29 -1.14 12.46
CA GLY A 122 -9.48 -2.11 11.73
C GLY A 122 -9.96 -3.56 11.87
N LEU A 123 -11.26 -3.77 12.09
CA LEU A 123 -11.83 -5.09 12.37
C LEU A 123 -12.05 -5.93 11.10
N SER A 124 -12.02 -5.32 9.92
CA SER A 124 -12.16 -6.03 8.65
C SER A 124 -10.94 -5.85 7.78
N ARG A 125 -10.49 -6.94 7.16
CA ARG A 125 -9.51 -6.92 6.06
C ARG A 125 -10.19 -6.85 4.70
N ASP A 126 -11.48 -7.14 4.66
CA ASP A 126 -12.29 -7.12 3.45
C ASP A 126 -12.80 -5.70 3.17
N ARG A 127 -13.10 -5.43 1.93
CA ARG A 127 -13.69 -4.15 1.51
C ARG A 127 -15.10 -4.03 2.06
N ILE A 128 -15.37 -2.90 2.68
CA ILE A 128 -16.70 -2.52 3.15
C ILE A 128 -17.29 -1.53 2.16
N VAL A 129 -18.53 -1.74 1.76
CA VAL A 129 -19.24 -0.95 0.76
C VAL A 129 -20.56 -0.46 1.35
N ILE A 130 -20.91 0.79 1.07
CA ILE A 130 -22.24 1.33 1.35
C ILE A 130 -23.01 1.36 0.03
N ASN A 131 -24.13 0.66 -0.01
CA ASN A 131 -25.05 0.69 -1.14
C ASN A 131 -26.28 1.54 -0.76
N PRO A 132 -26.43 2.74 -1.34
CA PRO A 132 -27.56 3.62 -1.00
C PRO A 132 -28.93 3.09 -1.45
N LYS A 133 -28.95 2.01 -2.25
CA LYS A 133 -30.17 1.39 -2.77
C LYS A 133 -30.53 0.05 -2.10
N ALA A 134 -29.72 -0.35 -1.10
CA ALA A 134 -29.95 -1.59 -0.36
C ALA A 134 -30.87 -1.35 0.83
#